data_ce21025f1935bc3e650f8991d2de8ed2
#
_entry.id   ce21025f1935bc3e650f8991d2de8ed2
#
_cell.length_a   1.000
_cell.length_b   1.000
_cell.length_c   1.000
_cell.angle_alpha   90.00
_cell.angle_beta   90.00
_cell.angle_gamma   90.00
#
_symmetry.space_group_name_H-M   'P 1'
#
loop_
_entity.id
_entity.type
_entity.pdbx_description
1 polymer ?
#
loop_
_entity_poly.entity_id
_entity_poly.type
_entity_poly.pdbx_seq_one_letter_code
_entity_poly.pdbx_strand_id
1 'polypeptide(L)'
;VNKEYWLLRYALRRSFLCFLTGSMLTGCTAYPAWLSSSGPNRVQVMNSPTHGIRVVQVSSEIAQRLNIYRHQQLFSKIFSLSHQTRDKIGTGDVIEVSLWEAPPAMLFNSSVINPTGQSTTQVTIFPGQMVNSKGYIRIPFAGNIRAAGRTPSQVEAAIIAQLKGKSHNPQVLVRIVANNSSDITVVGEVAASRRVPLTPHRERLLDALAAAGGVRQDVNKITLQLTRGNKVGALPLSQIISDPRQNIELQAGDVVTALFKPHSFTVLGATGKNEEINFEAQGISLAQALARAGGLQDIRADARAIFVFRFEVRDVLEKTLKTKPQARYVPIIYQVNLRDPSNFFITQQFMINNNDVLYVSNAPAVDLQKLLNIMVSAVYPVVNIGAMTIDRI
;
A
#
# COMPACT_ATOMS: atom_id res chain seq x y z
N VAL A 1 -85.08 -23.88 8.36
CA VAL A 1 -84.09 -23.65 7.25
C VAL A 1 -82.84 -22.94 7.73
N ASN A 2 -82.77 -22.25 8.90
CA ASN A 2 -81.67 -21.42 9.30
C ASN A 2 -80.52 -22.12 10.11
N LYS A 3 -80.70 -23.35 10.58
CA LYS A 3 -79.68 -24.03 11.41
C LYS A 3 -78.57 -24.74 10.60
N GLU A 4 -78.91 -25.25 9.43
CA GLU A 4 -77.93 -25.92 8.58
C GLU A 4 -76.98 -24.96 7.91
N TYR A 5 -77.47 -23.74 7.55
CA TYR A 5 -76.56 -22.74 6.97
C TYR A 5 -75.56 -22.19 7.96
N TRP A 6 -75.83 -22.18 9.24
CA TRP A 6 -74.92 -21.73 10.28
C TRP A 6 -73.87 -22.76 10.56
N LEU A 7 -74.17 -24.03 10.58
CA LEU A 7 -73.24 -25.11 10.75
C LEU A 7 -72.30 -25.27 9.53
N LEU A 8 -72.76 -25.02 8.33
CA LEU A 8 -71.92 -25.06 7.13
C LEU A 8 -70.91 -23.92 7.11
N ARG A 9 -71.30 -22.71 7.54
CA ARG A 9 -70.43 -21.55 7.67
C ARG A 9 -69.37 -21.77 8.77
N TYR A 10 -69.74 -22.43 9.85
CA TYR A 10 -68.85 -22.67 10.97
C TYR A 10 -67.81 -23.79 10.59
N ALA A 11 -68.24 -24.79 9.86
CA ALA A 11 -67.34 -25.84 9.35
C ALA A 11 -66.38 -25.30 8.27
N LEU A 12 -66.84 -24.46 7.35
CA LEU A 12 -66.01 -23.81 6.35
C LEU A 12 -64.98 -22.84 6.97
N ARG A 13 -65.37 -22.08 8.01
CA ARG A 13 -64.40 -21.23 8.73
C ARG A 13 -63.35 -22.03 9.49
N ARG A 14 -63.69 -23.15 10.10
CA ARG A 14 -62.72 -24.01 10.78
C ARG A 14 -61.78 -24.71 9.79
N SER A 15 -62.32 -25.22 8.68
CA SER A 15 -61.48 -25.84 7.62
C SER A 15 -60.55 -24.82 6.97
N PHE A 16 -60.99 -23.59 6.76
CA PHE A 16 -60.14 -22.52 6.23
C PHE A 16 -59.04 -22.08 7.25
N LEU A 17 -59.37 -22.06 8.53
CA LEU A 17 -58.41 -21.76 9.59
C LEU A 17 -57.38 -22.88 9.75
N CYS A 18 -57.80 -24.16 9.68
CA CYS A 18 -56.87 -25.30 9.72
C CYS A 18 -56.00 -25.40 8.47
N PHE A 19 -56.53 -25.03 7.29
CA PHE A 19 -55.72 -24.98 6.06
C PHE A 19 -54.69 -23.86 6.08
N LEU A 20 -55.03 -22.68 6.68
CA LEU A 20 -54.14 -21.57 6.83
C LEU A 20 -53.04 -21.88 7.84
N THR A 21 -53.35 -22.56 8.95
CA THR A 21 -52.35 -22.98 9.95
C THR A 21 -51.49 -24.14 9.49
N GLY A 22 -52.06 -25.08 8.70
CA GLY A 22 -51.31 -26.20 8.11
C GLY A 22 -50.28 -25.76 7.05
N SER A 23 -50.61 -24.79 6.23
CA SER A 23 -49.68 -24.23 5.22
C SER A 23 -48.57 -23.38 5.80
N MET A 24 -48.71 -22.84 7.02
CA MET A 24 -47.66 -22.12 7.71
C MET A 24 -46.57 -23.03 8.32
N LEU A 25 -46.86 -24.31 8.57
CA LEU A 25 -45.91 -25.24 9.21
C LEU A 25 -44.92 -25.93 8.21
N THR A 26 -45.24 -25.92 6.91
CA THR A 26 -44.39 -26.57 5.89
C THR A 26 -43.45 -25.58 5.13
N GLY A 27 -43.49 -24.28 5.47
CA GLY A 27 -42.83 -23.20 4.71
C GLY A 27 -41.42 -22.83 5.11
N CYS A 28 -40.67 -23.69 5.85
CA CYS A 28 -39.42 -23.25 6.47
C CYS A 28 -38.15 -23.30 5.59
N THR A 29 -38.18 -23.70 4.31
CA THR A 29 -36.94 -23.89 3.56
C THR A 29 -36.84 -23.28 2.15
N ALA A 30 -37.91 -22.74 1.59
CA ALA A 30 -37.85 -22.17 0.23
C ALA A 30 -38.27 -20.69 0.23
N TYR A 31 -37.28 -19.79 0.29
CA TYR A 31 -37.52 -18.39 -0.07
C TYR A 31 -37.94 -18.30 -1.53
N PRO A 32 -39.08 -17.65 -1.84
CA PRO A 32 -39.47 -17.48 -3.23
C PRO A 32 -38.45 -16.61 -3.95
N ALA A 33 -37.89 -17.10 -5.04
CA ALA A 33 -36.85 -16.43 -5.83
C ALA A 33 -37.28 -15.04 -6.39
N TRP A 34 -38.58 -14.73 -6.36
CA TRP A 34 -39.13 -13.45 -6.80
C TRP A 34 -39.07 -12.35 -5.73
N LEU A 35 -38.75 -12.70 -4.47
CA LEU A 35 -38.69 -11.69 -3.42
C LEU A 35 -37.40 -10.88 -3.58
N SER A 36 -37.52 -9.57 -3.78
CA SER A 36 -36.36 -8.68 -3.94
C SER A 36 -35.48 -8.70 -2.69
N SER A 37 -34.22 -9.11 -2.87
CA SER A 37 -33.19 -9.00 -1.83
C SER A 37 -32.10 -8.00 -2.26
N SER A 38 -31.56 -7.27 -1.31
CA SER A 38 -30.44 -6.32 -1.58
C SER A 38 -29.08 -6.99 -1.73
N GLY A 39 -29.04 -8.32 -1.88
CA GLY A 39 -27.84 -9.10 -2.02
C GLY A 39 -27.99 -10.52 -1.46
N PRO A 40 -26.96 -11.37 -1.56
CA PRO A 40 -27.02 -12.76 -1.12
C PRO A 40 -27.15 -12.86 0.41
N ASN A 41 -27.95 -13.81 0.88
CA ASN A 41 -28.00 -14.15 2.28
C ASN A 41 -26.78 -15.02 2.69
N ARG A 42 -26.59 -15.23 4.00
CA ARG A 42 -25.49 -16.02 4.53
C ARG A 42 -25.42 -17.43 3.91
N VAL A 43 -26.53 -18.10 3.75
CA VAL A 43 -26.59 -19.47 3.23
C VAL A 43 -26.20 -19.50 1.75
N GLN A 44 -26.64 -18.51 0.99
CA GLN A 44 -26.27 -18.36 -0.43
C GLN A 44 -24.78 -18.12 -0.61
N VAL A 45 -24.16 -17.28 0.22
CA VAL A 45 -22.69 -17.03 0.17
C VAL A 45 -21.92 -18.30 0.55
N MET A 46 -22.37 -19.04 1.58
CA MET A 46 -21.69 -20.25 2.06
C MET A 46 -21.81 -21.42 1.10
N ASN A 47 -22.94 -21.54 0.41
CA ASN A 47 -23.26 -22.68 -0.46
C ASN A 47 -23.08 -22.37 -1.97
N SER A 48 -22.63 -21.16 -2.32
CA SER A 48 -22.40 -20.81 -3.73
C SER A 48 -21.36 -21.71 -4.36
N PRO A 49 -21.71 -22.51 -5.40
CA PRO A 49 -20.79 -23.40 -6.10
C PRO A 49 -19.91 -22.62 -7.08
N THR A 50 -19.28 -21.56 -6.61
CA THR A 50 -18.45 -20.69 -7.47
C THR A 50 -17.08 -21.32 -7.62
N HIS A 51 -16.80 -21.79 -8.82
CA HIS A 51 -15.50 -22.34 -9.22
C HIS A 51 -14.38 -21.38 -8.84
N GLY A 52 -13.58 -21.76 -7.84
CA GLY A 52 -12.38 -21.03 -7.42
C GLY A 52 -12.56 -20.00 -6.29
N ILE A 53 -13.76 -19.62 -5.88
CA ILE A 53 -14.00 -18.74 -4.73
C ILE A 53 -14.05 -19.57 -3.45
N ARG A 54 -13.36 -19.14 -2.41
CA ARG A 54 -13.36 -19.80 -1.10
C ARG A 54 -13.87 -18.88 -0.01
N VAL A 55 -14.72 -19.41 0.84
CA VAL A 55 -15.16 -18.75 2.06
C VAL A 55 -14.26 -19.18 3.21
N VAL A 56 -13.65 -18.23 3.87
CA VAL A 56 -12.71 -18.42 4.98
C VAL A 56 -13.25 -17.72 6.22
N GLN A 57 -13.51 -18.47 7.28
CA GLN A 57 -13.89 -17.88 8.56
C GLN A 57 -12.65 -17.22 9.19
N VAL A 58 -12.74 -15.93 9.51
CA VAL A 58 -11.63 -15.20 10.10
C VAL A 58 -11.43 -15.66 11.54
N SER A 59 -10.26 -16.24 11.78
CA SER A 59 -9.75 -16.59 13.10
C SER A 59 -8.56 -15.70 13.48
N SER A 60 -8.18 -15.71 14.75
CA SER A 60 -6.96 -15.01 15.22
C SER A 60 -5.72 -15.49 14.45
N GLU A 61 -5.64 -16.78 14.12
CA GLU A 61 -4.52 -17.34 13.35
C GLU A 61 -4.45 -16.76 11.92
N ILE A 62 -5.60 -16.62 11.25
CA ILE A 62 -5.67 -16.04 9.90
C ILE A 62 -5.29 -14.56 9.94
N ALA A 63 -5.83 -13.81 10.90
CA ALA A 63 -5.49 -12.40 11.07
C ALA A 63 -3.99 -12.20 11.32
N GLN A 64 -3.37 -13.01 12.17
CA GLN A 64 -1.93 -13.00 12.43
C GLN A 64 -1.11 -13.33 11.18
N ARG A 65 -1.49 -14.35 10.39
CA ARG A 65 -0.80 -14.71 9.14
C ARG A 65 -0.81 -13.57 8.13
N LEU A 66 -1.96 -12.93 7.95
CA LEU A 66 -2.09 -11.77 7.06
C LEU A 66 -1.18 -10.62 7.51
N ASN A 67 -1.07 -10.39 8.82
CA ASN A 67 -0.17 -9.39 9.38
C ASN A 67 1.30 -9.76 9.20
N ILE A 68 1.68 -11.02 9.40
CA ILE A 68 3.05 -11.51 9.15
C ILE A 68 3.44 -11.27 7.69
N TYR A 69 2.56 -11.57 6.74
CA TYR A 69 2.81 -11.31 5.32
C TYR A 69 3.03 -9.81 5.04
N ARG A 70 2.23 -8.93 5.66
CA ARG A 70 2.46 -7.48 5.58
C ARG A 70 3.84 -7.08 6.09
N HIS A 71 4.28 -7.66 7.20
CA HIS A 71 5.62 -7.39 7.74
C HIS A 71 6.75 -7.83 6.82
N GLN A 72 6.54 -8.81 5.94
CA GLN A 72 7.52 -9.20 4.93
C GLN A 72 7.67 -8.15 3.81
N GLN A 73 6.69 -7.28 3.62
CA GLN A 73 6.73 -6.18 2.65
C GLN A 73 7.47 -4.93 3.16
N LEU A 74 8.01 -4.96 4.38
CA LEU A 74 8.78 -3.86 4.96
C LEU A 74 10.06 -3.59 4.17
N PHE A 75 10.45 -2.33 4.00
CA PHE A 75 11.68 -1.96 3.30
C PHE A 75 12.92 -2.62 3.89
N SER A 76 13.00 -2.68 5.22
CA SER A 76 14.07 -3.37 5.95
C SER A 76 14.21 -4.87 5.62
N LYS A 77 13.16 -5.48 5.06
CA LYS A 77 13.16 -6.90 4.65
C LYS A 77 13.38 -7.08 3.15
N ILE A 78 12.82 -6.19 2.32
CA ILE A 78 12.94 -6.24 0.85
C ILE A 78 14.33 -5.80 0.42
N PHE A 79 14.83 -4.70 1.01
CA PHE A 79 16.08 -4.05 0.64
C PHE A 79 17.15 -4.37 1.68
N SER A 80 17.93 -5.39 1.42
CA SER A 80 19.09 -5.74 2.25
C SER A 80 20.10 -4.59 2.29
N LEU A 81 20.68 -4.35 3.47
CA LEU A 81 21.76 -3.40 3.64
C LEU A 81 22.99 -3.87 2.81
N SER A 82 23.26 -3.17 1.73
CA SER A 82 24.51 -3.32 0.98
C SER A 82 25.41 -2.16 1.38
N HIS A 83 26.52 -2.47 2.04
CA HIS A 83 27.54 -1.49 2.37
C HIS A 83 28.36 -1.21 1.10
N GLN A 84 27.85 -0.35 0.23
CA GLN A 84 28.66 0.18 -0.86
C GLN A 84 29.56 1.30 -0.32
N THR A 85 30.87 1.20 -0.62
CA THR A 85 31.80 2.30 -0.36
C THR A 85 31.45 3.45 -1.31
N ARG A 86 30.96 4.56 -0.77
CA ARG A 86 30.48 5.74 -1.53
C ARG A 86 31.58 6.76 -1.82
N ASP A 87 32.81 6.45 -1.42
CA ASP A 87 33.96 7.35 -1.59
C ASP A 87 34.63 7.20 -2.96
N LYS A 88 34.06 6.37 -3.86
CA LYS A 88 34.64 6.11 -5.16
C LYS A 88 34.08 7.04 -6.20
N ILE A 89 34.99 7.62 -6.98
CA ILE A 89 34.69 8.42 -8.17
C ILE A 89 34.09 7.50 -9.24
N GLY A 90 33.02 7.94 -9.89
CA GLY A 90 32.38 7.23 -10.99
C GLY A 90 32.60 7.91 -12.34
N THR A 91 32.12 7.26 -13.40
CA THR A 91 32.07 7.88 -14.75
C THR A 91 31.01 8.97 -14.79
N GLY A 92 31.35 10.13 -15.35
CA GLY A 92 30.44 11.30 -15.39
C GLY A 92 30.60 12.25 -14.21
N ASP A 93 31.31 11.86 -13.14
CA ASP A 93 31.63 12.77 -12.05
C ASP A 93 32.54 13.88 -12.53
N VAL A 94 32.40 15.06 -11.94
CA VAL A 94 33.30 16.19 -12.20
C VAL A 94 34.23 16.35 -11.01
N ILE A 95 35.52 16.28 -11.27
CA ILE A 95 36.57 16.42 -10.26
C ILE A 95 37.45 17.60 -10.58
N GLU A 96 37.84 18.30 -9.53
CA GLU A 96 38.80 19.38 -9.55
C GLU A 96 40.13 18.91 -8.95
N VAL A 97 41.21 19.23 -9.59
CA VAL A 97 42.56 18.87 -9.13
C VAL A 97 43.33 20.12 -8.86
N SER A 98 43.79 20.29 -7.64
CA SER A 98 44.70 21.36 -7.22
C SER A 98 46.09 20.76 -7.01
N LEU A 99 47.12 21.45 -7.54
CA LEU A 99 48.48 21.01 -7.46
C LEU A 99 49.40 22.11 -6.92
N TRP A 100 50.25 21.74 -5.99
CA TRP A 100 51.33 22.58 -5.44
C TRP A 100 52.66 21.92 -5.78
N GLU A 101 53.63 22.75 -6.17
CA GLU A 101 55.00 22.31 -6.40
C GLU A 101 55.94 23.05 -5.44
N ALA A 102 56.84 22.30 -4.80
CA ALA A 102 57.84 22.92 -3.92
C ALA A 102 58.86 23.70 -4.75
N PRO A 103 59.40 24.84 -4.23
CA PRO A 103 60.45 25.59 -4.90
C PRO A 103 61.73 24.73 -5.09
N PRO A 104 62.44 24.88 -6.22
CA PRO A 104 62.12 25.66 -7.39
C PRO A 104 61.09 25.00 -8.27
N ALA A 105 59.88 25.63 -8.37
CA ALA A 105 58.74 25.09 -9.17
C ALA A 105 59.01 25.39 -10.65
N MET A 106 59.06 24.34 -11.48
CA MET A 106 59.40 24.46 -12.90
C MET A 106 58.24 24.14 -13.86
N LEU A 107 57.32 23.25 -13.46
CA LEU A 107 56.31 22.72 -14.37
C LEU A 107 55.01 23.49 -14.39
N PHE A 108 54.54 23.94 -13.21
CA PHE A 108 53.20 24.49 -13.07
C PHE A 108 53.23 25.97 -12.62
N ASN A 109 54.42 26.55 -12.54
CA ASN A 109 54.55 27.96 -12.15
C ASN A 109 54.50 28.86 -13.40
N SER A 110 53.42 29.61 -13.57
CA SER A 110 53.49 30.78 -14.42
C SER A 110 54.18 31.89 -13.61
N SER A 111 55.49 32.03 -13.79
CA SER A 111 56.30 33.00 -13.08
C SER A 111 55.82 34.43 -13.40
N VAL A 112 54.97 35.00 -12.54
CA VAL A 112 54.97 36.43 -12.34
C VAL A 112 56.19 36.69 -11.42
N ILE A 113 57.30 37.08 -11.98
CA ILE A 113 58.48 37.55 -11.24
C ILE A 113 58.02 38.81 -10.48
N ASN A 114 57.68 38.68 -9.21
CA ASN A 114 57.53 39.84 -8.35
C ASN A 114 58.93 40.46 -8.19
N PRO A 115 59.10 41.79 -8.42
CA PRO A 115 60.41 42.43 -8.36
C PRO A 115 61.04 42.40 -6.94
N THR A 116 60.35 41.87 -5.94
CA THR A 116 60.82 41.73 -4.56
C THR A 116 61.42 40.40 -4.18
N GLY A 117 61.60 39.43 -5.14
CA GLY A 117 62.37 38.21 -4.95
C GLY A 117 61.78 37.17 -4.01
N GLN A 118 60.55 37.32 -3.54
CA GLN A 118 59.88 36.29 -2.72
C GLN A 118 59.20 35.24 -3.58
N SER A 119 59.67 34.00 -3.55
CA SER A 119 59.06 32.79 -4.11
C SER A 119 57.78 32.47 -3.31
N THR A 120 56.62 32.95 -3.75
CA THR A 120 55.37 32.48 -3.22
C THR A 120 54.97 31.16 -3.84
N THR A 121 54.70 30.16 -3.02
CA THR A 121 54.14 28.86 -3.45
C THR A 121 52.80 29.14 -4.14
N GLN A 122 52.72 28.94 -5.46
CA GLN A 122 51.48 29.11 -6.21
C GLN A 122 50.74 27.79 -6.32
N VAL A 123 49.43 27.88 -6.13
CA VAL A 123 48.51 26.77 -6.37
C VAL A 123 48.05 26.80 -7.82
N THR A 124 48.25 25.73 -8.53
CA THR A 124 47.63 25.56 -9.86
C THR A 124 46.36 24.74 -9.71
N ILE A 125 45.22 25.36 -9.95
CA ILE A 125 43.91 24.70 -9.95
C ILE A 125 43.54 24.39 -11.40
N PHE A 126 43.38 23.11 -11.70
CA PHE A 126 42.87 22.68 -12.98
C PHE A 126 41.35 22.83 -12.99
N PRO A 127 40.76 23.35 -14.06
CA PRO A 127 39.30 23.42 -14.16
C PRO A 127 38.68 22.04 -13.99
N GLY A 128 37.46 22.01 -13.44
CA GLY A 128 36.72 20.76 -13.22
C GLY A 128 36.65 19.90 -14.47
N GLN A 129 37.10 18.69 -14.40
CA GLN A 129 37.12 17.72 -15.50
C GLN A 129 36.13 16.60 -15.23
N MET A 130 35.32 16.29 -16.27
CA MET A 130 34.43 15.17 -16.24
C MET A 130 35.22 13.86 -16.46
N VAL A 131 34.99 12.88 -15.59
CA VAL A 131 35.52 11.52 -15.78
C VAL A 131 34.83 10.90 -17.00
N ASN A 132 35.62 10.58 -18.02
CA ASN A 132 35.12 10.10 -19.30
C ASN A 132 34.51 8.68 -19.19
N SER A 133 33.85 8.21 -20.27
CA SER A 133 33.21 6.90 -20.32
C SER A 133 34.16 5.72 -20.09
N LYS A 134 35.49 5.89 -20.32
CA LYS A 134 36.52 4.88 -20.03
C LYS A 134 37.03 4.99 -18.60
N GLY A 135 36.56 5.95 -17.80
CA GLY A 135 36.93 6.16 -16.39
C GLY A 135 38.22 6.96 -16.18
N TYR A 136 38.67 7.76 -17.14
CA TYR A 136 39.91 8.53 -17.05
C TYR A 136 39.65 10.04 -17.04
N ILE A 137 40.58 10.76 -16.42
CA ILE A 137 40.78 12.19 -16.55
C ILE A 137 42.14 12.44 -17.16
N ARG A 138 42.37 13.64 -17.70
CA ARG A 138 43.65 14.05 -18.29
C ARG A 138 44.28 15.19 -17.50
N ILE A 139 45.43 14.92 -16.95
CA ILE A 139 46.21 15.92 -16.21
C ILE A 139 47.47 16.27 -17.03
N PRO A 140 47.73 17.57 -17.26
CA PRO A 140 48.98 17.97 -17.94
C PRO A 140 50.18 17.36 -17.28
N PHE A 141 51.16 16.90 -18.07
CA PHE A 141 52.40 16.23 -17.67
C PHE A 141 52.24 14.86 -16.98
N ALA A 142 51.10 14.59 -16.30
CA ALA A 142 50.77 13.29 -15.71
C ALA A 142 50.06 12.33 -16.71
N GLY A 143 49.46 12.90 -17.80
CA GLY A 143 48.78 12.12 -18.81
C GLY A 143 47.37 11.67 -18.38
N ASN A 144 46.97 10.48 -18.83
CA ASN A 144 45.66 9.90 -18.53
C ASN A 144 45.68 9.16 -17.19
N ILE A 145 44.93 9.61 -16.23
CA ILE A 145 44.81 9.05 -14.88
C ILE A 145 43.46 8.35 -14.75
N ARG A 146 43.46 7.08 -14.37
CA ARG A 146 42.23 6.36 -14.08
C ARG A 146 41.62 6.88 -12.76
N ALA A 147 40.43 7.47 -12.83
CA ALA A 147 39.74 8.01 -11.69
C ALA A 147 38.56 7.08 -11.27
N ALA A 148 37.82 6.53 -12.22
CA ALA A 148 36.69 5.69 -11.94
C ALA A 148 37.03 4.45 -11.12
N GLY A 149 36.24 4.18 -10.07
CA GLY A 149 36.40 3.08 -9.13
C GLY A 149 37.45 3.34 -8.03
N ARG A 150 38.09 4.51 -8.02
CA ARG A 150 39.09 4.93 -7.03
C ARG A 150 38.55 5.99 -6.10
N THR A 151 39.12 6.09 -4.91
CA THR A 151 38.87 7.20 -4.00
C THR A 151 39.70 8.42 -4.43
N PRO A 152 39.28 9.67 -4.04
CA PRO A 152 40.10 10.86 -4.30
C PRO A 152 41.58 10.69 -3.90
N SER A 153 41.83 10.14 -2.72
CA SER A 153 43.22 9.91 -2.23
C SER A 153 44.01 8.91 -3.11
N GLN A 154 43.35 7.90 -3.67
CA GLN A 154 44.00 6.98 -4.61
C GLN A 154 44.31 7.65 -5.95
N VAL A 155 43.46 8.60 -6.39
CA VAL A 155 43.74 9.40 -7.60
C VAL A 155 44.88 10.37 -7.34
N GLU A 156 44.90 11.04 -6.17
CA GLU A 156 46.04 11.89 -5.74
C GLU A 156 47.35 11.14 -5.81
N ALA A 157 47.41 9.97 -5.18
CA ALA A 157 48.63 9.13 -5.19
C ALA A 157 49.04 8.71 -6.62
N ALA A 158 48.04 8.43 -7.49
CA ALA A 158 48.32 8.10 -8.89
C ALA A 158 48.89 9.28 -9.69
N ILE A 159 48.36 10.49 -9.45
CA ILE A 159 48.90 11.70 -10.09
C ILE A 159 50.32 12.00 -9.62
N ILE A 160 50.58 11.94 -8.30
CA ILE A 160 51.91 12.14 -7.72
C ILE A 160 52.89 11.14 -8.32
N ALA A 161 52.54 9.86 -8.44
CA ALA A 161 53.38 8.85 -9.01
C ALA A 161 53.77 9.13 -10.48
N GLN A 162 52.84 9.69 -11.29
CA GLN A 162 53.12 10.03 -12.70
C GLN A 162 53.90 11.34 -12.86
N LEU A 163 53.89 12.19 -11.84
CA LEU A 163 54.69 13.43 -11.81
C LEU A 163 56.06 13.25 -11.20
N LYS A 164 56.36 12.07 -10.62
CA LYS A 164 57.66 11.76 -10.02
C LYS A 164 58.79 11.91 -11.06
N GLY A 165 59.81 12.69 -10.70
CA GLY A 165 60.93 13.01 -11.58
C GLY A 165 60.65 14.09 -12.63
N LYS A 166 59.43 14.59 -12.74
CA LYS A 166 59.05 15.69 -13.63
C LYS A 166 58.77 16.98 -12.82
N SER A 167 58.17 16.86 -11.64
CA SER A 167 57.85 17.97 -10.74
C SER A 167 58.63 17.80 -9.42
N HIS A 168 58.93 18.92 -8.78
CA HIS A 168 59.65 18.96 -7.51
C HIS A 168 58.69 18.86 -6.32
N ASN A 169 58.69 17.67 -5.65
CA ASN A 169 57.87 17.36 -4.49
C ASN A 169 56.35 17.78 -4.62
N PRO A 170 55.63 17.27 -5.63
CA PRO A 170 54.29 17.69 -5.92
C PRO A 170 53.30 17.27 -4.82
N GLN A 171 52.47 18.21 -4.37
CA GLN A 171 51.31 17.95 -3.51
C GLN A 171 50.05 18.06 -4.37
N VAL A 172 49.16 17.08 -4.26
CA VAL A 172 47.94 17.03 -5.08
C VAL A 172 46.72 16.89 -4.16
N LEU A 173 45.69 17.67 -4.43
CA LEU A 173 44.37 17.56 -3.80
C LEU A 173 43.33 17.32 -4.89
N VAL A 174 42.55 16.28 -4.73
CA VAL A 174 41.45 15.92 -5.62
C VAL A 174 40.13 16.13 -4.90
N ARG A 175 39.25 16.96 -5.47
CA ARG A 175 37.90 17.23 -4.95
C ARG A 175 36.83 16.81 -5.96
N ILE A 176 35.78 16.16 -5.49
CA ILE A 176 34.58 15.90 -6.31
C ILE A 176 33.72 17.17 -6.25
N VAL A 177 33.58 17.85 -7.40
CA VAL A 177 32.76 19.06 -7.53
C VAL A 177 31.31 18.75 -7.86
N ALA A 178 31.10 17.72 -8.71
CA ALA A 178 29.76 17.23 -9.00
C ALA A 178 29.77 15.70 -9.03
N ASN A 179 28.91 15.12 -8.23
CA ASN A 179 28.69 13.65 -8.17
C ASN A 179 27.50 13.31 -9.07
N ASN A 180 27.77 12.92 -10.31
CA ASN A 180 26.78 12.56 -11.31
C ASN A 180 26.61 11.04 -11.45
N SER A 181 27.53 10.27 -10.88
CA SER A 181 27.53 8.82 -10.96
C SER A 181 26.79 8.14 -9.81
N SER A 182 26.58 8.86 -8.73
CA SER A 182 25.96 8.34 -7.52
C SER A 182 24.83 9.27 -7.08
N ASP A 183 23.73 9.24 -7.83
CA ASP A 183 22.53 9.98 -7.52
C ASP A 183 21.30 9.06 -7.39
N ILE A 184 20.27 9.60 -6.81
CA ILE A 184 18.93 9.01 -6.74
C ILE A 184 17.93 9.97 -7.36
N THR A 185 16.80 9.44 -7.80
CA THR A 185 15.72 10.25 -8.37
C THR A 185 14.53 10.27 -7.40
N VAL A 186 14.07 11.47 -7.05
CA VAL A 186 12.86 11.68 -6.24
C VAL A 186 11.79 12.32 -7.11
N VAL A 187 10.62 11.66 -7.22
CA VAL A 187 9.51 12.09 -8.10
C VAL A 187 8.15 11.88 -7.44
N GLY A 188 7.09 12.41 -8.06
CA GLY A 188 5.70 12.26 -7.64
C GLY A 188 5.21 13.44 -6.83
N GLU A 189 4.40 13.19 -5.80
CA GLU A 189 3.77 14.20 -4.94
C GLU A 189 4.75 14.85 -3.95
N VAL A 190 5.87 15.34 -4.48
CA VAL A 190 6.89 16.10 -3.75
C VAL A 190 6.88 17.55 -4.19
N ALA A 191 7.43 18.45 -3.36
CA ALA A 191 7.47 19.87 -3.68
C ALA A 191 8.27 20.14 -4.97
N ALA A 192 9.40 19.42 -5.17
CA ALA A 192 10.21 19.51 -6.39
C ALA A 192 10.79 18.13 -6.74
N SER A 193 10.38 17.58 -7.89
CA SER A 193 11.04 16.39 -8.43
C SER A 193 12.47 16.71 -8.82
N ARG A 194 13.43 15.92 -8.32
CA ARG A 194 14.85 16.20 -8.56
C ARG A 194 15.73 14.96 -8.41
N ARG A 195 16.94 15.06 -8.93
CA ARG A 195 18.03 14.15 -8.57
C ARG A 195 18.72 14.65 -7.31
N VAL A 196 18.99 13.75 -6.39
CA VAL A 196 19.69 14.02 -5.13
C VAL A 196 21.01 13.24 -5.17
N PRO A 197 22.15 13.95 -5.12
CA PRO A 197 23.45 13.27 -5.08
C PRO A 197 23.60 12.57 -3.74
N LEU A 198 24.16 11.37 -3.78
CA LEU A 198 24.52 10.63 -2.58
C LEU A 198 25.94 11.01 -2.15
N THR A 199 26.09 11.28 -0.87
CA THR A 199 27.38 11.67 -0.27
C THR A 199 27.87 10.57 0.71
N PRO A 200 29.08 10.65 1.23
CA PRO A 200 29.56 9.77 2.29
C PRO A 200 28.72 9.84 3.58
N HIS A 201 27.81 10.81 3.71
CA HIS A 201 26.87 10.95 4.85
C HIS A 201 25.82 9.82 4.88
N ARG A 202 25.66 9.06 3.77
CA ARG A 202 24.72 7.94 3.65
C ARG A 202 23.26 8.37 3.78
N GLU A 203 22.83 9.19 2.85
CA GLU A 203 21.46 9.70 2.78
C GLU A 203 20.47 8.55 2.83
N ARG A 204 19.45 8.74 3.68
CA ARG A 204 18.34 7.82 3.85
C ARG A 204 17.11 8.36 3.10
N LEU A 205 16.06 7.57 3.13
CA LEU A 205 14.84 7.84 2.37
C LEU A 205 14.18 9.17 2.77
N LEU A 206 14.15 9.51 4.07
CA LEU A 206 13.61 10.78 4.55
C LEU A 206 14.51 11.96 4.22
N ASP A 207 15.82 11.78 4.16
CA ASP A 207 16.77 12.84 3.75
C ASP A 207 16.55 13.21 2.28
N ALA A 208 16.35 12.20 1.42
CA ALA A 208 16.03 12.41 0.02
C ALA A 208 14.69 13.12 -0.16
N LEU A 209 13.70 12.77 0.65
CA LEU A 209 12.40 13.42 0.63
C LEU A 209 12.52 14.90 1.09
N ALA A 210 13.29 15.16 2.15
CA ALA A 210 13.57 16.51 2.62
C ALA A 210 14.31 17.35 1.58
N ALA A 211 15.31 16.76 0.88
CA ALA A 211 16.01 17.41 -0.22
C ALA A 211 15.06 17.77 -1.39
N ALA A 212 14.01 16.98 -1.63
CA ALA A 212 12.96 17.28 -2.62
C ALA A 212 11.92 18.31 -2.11
N GLY A 213 12.11 18.90 -0.92
CA GLY A 213 11.20 19.88 -0.31
C GLY A 213 10.00 19.28 0.41
N GLY A 214 10.02 17.98 0.69
CA GLY A 214 8.92 17.26 1.36
C GLY A 214 7.78 16.89 0.40
N VAL A 215 6.68 16.39 0.98
CA VAL A 215 5.46 16.02 0.24
C VAL A 215 4.47 17.18 0.19
N ARG A 216 3.68 17.24 -0.88
CA ARG A 216 2.64 18.28 -1.07
C ARG A 216 1.35 17.98 -0.35
N GLN A 217 1.09 16.72 -0.08
CA GLN A 217 -0.16 16.24 0.50
C GLN A 217 0.05 15.77 1.94
N ASP A 218 -1.06 15.52 2.64
CA ASP A 218 -1.05 14.95 3.99
C ASP A 218 -0.23 13.66 4.04
N VAL A 219 0.68 13.57 5.01
CA VAL A 219 1.57 12.42 5.26
C VAL A 219 0.78 11.10 5.33
N ASN A 220 -0.43 11.12 5.90
CA ASN A 220 -1.26 9.92 6.04
C ASN A 220 -1.85 9.41 4.72
N LYS A 221 -1.81 10.24 3.66
CA LYS A 221 -2.33 9.91 2.32
C LYS A 221 -1.22 9.57 1.33
N ILE A 222 0.04 9.64 1.75
CA ILE A 222 1.20 9.38 0.90
C ILE A 222 1.75 7.99 1.16
N THR A 223 2.00 7.28 0.09
CA THR A 223 2.77 6.03 0.05
C THR A 223 4.08 6.31 -0.68
N LEU A 224 5.22 6.02 -0.04
CA LEU A 224 6.52 6.04 -0.71
C LEU A 224 6.79 4.68 -1.34
N GLN A 225 7.08 4.71 -2.63
CA GLN A 225 7.56 3.56 -3.38
C GLN A 225 9.05 3.72 -3.63
N LEU A 226 9.83 2.71 -3.26
CA LEU A 226 11.25 2.61 -3.59
C LEU A 226 11.46 1.55 -4.65
N THR A 227 12.10 1.95 -5.74
CA THR A 227 12.56 1.04 -6.80
C THR A 227 14.07 0.97 -6.78
N ARG A 228 14.63 -0.23 -6.56
CA ARG A 228 16.06 -0.53 -6.57
C ARG A 228 16.34 -1.69 -7.50
N GLY A 229 16.90 -1.42 -8.66
CA GLY A 229 17.04 -2.41 -9.73
C GLY A 229 15.68 -3.02 -10.09
N ASN A 230 15.54 -4.33 -9.94
CA ASN A 230 14.29 -5.06 -10.22
C ASN A 230 13.38 -5.20 -8.99
N LYS A 231 13.79 -4.69 -7.83
CA LYS A 231 12.99 -4.76 -6.60
C LYS A 231 12.17 -3.49 -6.44
N VAL A 232 10.89 -3.67 -6.13
CA VAL A 232 9.97 -2.58 -5.82
C VAL A 232 9.32 -2.85 -4.47
N GLY A 233 9.37 -1.86 -3.60
CA GLY A 233 8.66 -1.88 -2.31
C GLY A 233 7.87 -0.59 -2.16
N ALA A 234 6.76 -0.65 -1.43
CA ALA A 234 5.93 0.52 -1.13
C ALA A 234 5.46 0.48 0.32
N LEU A 235 5.61 1.59 1.02
CA LEU A 235 5.15 1.75 2.42
C LEU A 235 4.50 3.12 2.62
N PRO A 236 3.48 3.20 3.50
CA PRO A 236 2.94 4.47 3.94
C PRO A 236 4.03 5.36 4.54
N LEU A 237 4.03 6.65 4.19
CA LEU A 237 5.01 7.59 4.72
C LEU A 237 4.94 7.71 6.24
N SER A 238 3.73 7.68 6.81
CA SER A 238 3.51 7.67 8.26
C SER A 238 4.19 6.49 8.95
N GLN A 239 4.20 5.32 8.32
CA GLN A 239 4.88 4.12 8.86
C GLN A 239 6.40 4.25 8.79
N ILE A 240 6.95 4.88 7.74
CA ILE A 240 8.39 5.12 7.62
C ILE A 240 8.86 6.12 8.68
N ILE A 241 8.04 7.13 8.99
CA ILE A 241 8.34 8.11 10.03
C ILE A 241 8.27 7.48 11.43
N SER A 242 7.29 6.61 11.68
CA SER A 242 7.09 5.99 13.00
C SER A 242 8.04 4.83 13.31
N ASP A 243 8.53 4.12 12.29
CA ASP A 243 9.52 3.02 12.43
C ASP A 243 10.85 3.39 11.76
N PRO A 244 11.87 3.83 12.52
CA PRO A 244 13.17 4.24 11.97
C PRO A 244 13.88 3.17 11.16
N ARG A 245 13.54 1.88 11.34
CA ARG A 245 14.11 0.77 10.57
C ARG A 245 13.65 0.80 9.11
N GLN A 246 12.54 1.48 8.81
CA GLN A 246 12.04 1.64 7.45
C GLN A 246 12.67 2.82 6.72
N ASN A 247 13.30 3.75 7.45
CA ASN A 247 14.10 4.83 6.88
C ASN A 247 15.46 4.29 6.45
N ILE A 248 15.45 3.47 5.39
CA ILE A 248 16.63 2.76 4.90
C ILE A 248 17.59 3.67 4.14
N GLU A 249 18.84 3.27 4.10
CA GLU A 249 19.89 3.90 3.31
C GLU A 249 19.65 3.71 1.81
N LEU A 250 19.78 4.78 1.05
CA LEU A 250 19.57 4.81 -0.39
C LEU A 250 20.85 4.42 -1.14
N GLN A 251 20.71 3.91 -2.36
CA GLN A 251 21.81 3.51 -3.24
C GLN A 251 21.72 4.23 -4.58
N ALA A 252 22.85 4.35 -5.26
CA ALA A 252 22.92 4.95 -6.58
C ALA A 252 21.94 4.26 -7.55
N GLY A 253 21.16 5.08 -8.28
CA GLY A 253 20.14 4.60 -9.19
C GLY A 253 18.79 4.25 -8.53
N ASP A 254 18.64 4.45 -7.21
CA ASP A 254 17.34 4.31 -6.55
C ASP A 254 16.36 5.35 -7.09
N VAL A 255 15.10 4.95 -7.24
CA VAL A 255 14.00 5.85 -7.55
C VAL A 255 13.01 5.84 -6.39
N VAL A 256 12.84 6.99 -5.77
CA VAL A 256 11.85 7.24 -4.71
C VAL A 256 10.66 7.96 -5.33
N THR A 257 9.50 7.33 -5.31
CA THR A 257 8.27 7.90 -5.84
C THR A 257 7.28 8.15 -4.72
N ALA A 258 6.88 9.41 -4.51
CA ALA A 258 5.80 9.75 -3.60
C ALA A 258 4.46 9.62 -4.33
N LEU A 259 3.64 8.66 -3.92
CA LEU A 259 2.35 8.37 -4.53
C LEU A 259 1.23 8.90 -3.64
N PHE A 260 0.40 9.78 -4.18
CA PHE A 260 -0.91 10.09 -3.62
C PHE A 260 -1.91 9.08 -4.16
N LYS A 261 -2.15 8.05 -3.39
CA LYS A 261 -3.11 7.01 -3.73
C LYS A 261 -3.98 6.75 -2.49
N PRO A 262 -5.09 7.47 -2.35
CA PRO A 262 -6.04 7.17 -1.30
C PRO A 262 -6.51 5.72 -1.48
N HIS A 263 -6.49 4.98 -0.39
CA HIS A 263 -7.07 3.65 -0.35
C HIS A 263 -8.58 3.80 -0.13
N SER A 264 -9.38 2.93 -0.72
CA SER A 264 -10.81 2.89 -0.52
C SER A 264 -11.31 1.46 -0.37
N PHE A 265 -12.45 1.30 0.26
CA PHE A 265 -13.20 0.07 0.28
C PHE A 265 -14.67 0.37 0.05
N THR A 266 -15.38 -0.55 -0.57
CA THR A 266 -16.80 -0.40 -0.85
C THR A 266 -17.62 -1.10 0.23
N VAL A 267 -18.66 -0.43 0.75
CA VAL A 267 -19.57 -0.99 1.74
C VAL A 267 -20.94 -1.20 1.13
N LEU A 268 -21.49 -2.39 1.33
CA LEU A 268 -22.80 -2.79 0.80
C LEU A 268 -23.58 -3.60 1.85
N GLY A 269 -24.91 -3.57 1.73
CA GLY A 269 -25.81 -4.42 2.52
C GLY A 269 -26.42 -3.72 3.74
N ALA A 270 -26.53 -4.44 4.85
CA ALA A 270 -27.20 -4.00 6.07
C ALA A 270 -26.31 -3.17 7.00
N THR A 271 -25.68 -2.14 6.45
CA THR A 271 -24.87 -1.15 7.16
C THR A 271 -25.57 0.21 7.20
N GLY A 272 -25.08 1.12 8.02
CA GLY A 272 -25.60 2.49 8.10
C GLY A 272 -25.47 3.26 6.78
N LYS A 273 -24.38 2.99 6.01
CA LYS A 273 -24.08 3.62 4.72
C LYS A 273 -23.67 2.56 3.70
N ASN A 274 -24.11 2.74 2.45
CA ASN A 274 -23.70 1.93 1.30
C ASN A 274 -22.98 2.85 0.33
N GLU A 275 -21.66 2.94 0.45
CA GLU A 275 -20.82 3.86 -0.31
C GLU A 275 -19.37 3.36 -0.40
N GLU A 276 -18.57 3.98 -1.25
CA GLU A 276 -17.14 3.82 -1.24
C GLU A 276 -16.52 4.77 -0.21
N ILE A 277 -15.75 4.22 0.75
CA ILE A 277 -15.15 4.95 1.86
C ILE A 277 -13.64 4.97 1.70
N ASN A 278 -13.09 6.19 1.65
CA ASN A 278 -11.64 6.37 1.64
C ASN A 278 -11.03 6.16 3.02
N PHE A 279 -9.77 5.68 3.05
CA PHE A 279 -9.02 5.52 4.28
C PHE A 279 -7.53 5.82 4.10
N GLU A 280 -6.84 5.96 5.21
CA GLU A 280 -5.43 6.36 5.30
C GLU A 280 -4.50 5.26 4.73
N ALA A 281 -3.35 5.68 4.18
CA ALA A 281 -2.39 4.77 3.56
C ALA A 281 -1.86 3.68 4.52
N GLN A 282 -1.81 3.96 5.83
CA GLN A 282 -1.44 2.95 6.85
C GLN A 282 -2.46 1.81 6.97
N GLY A 283 -3.66 1.97 6.41
CA GLY A 283 -4.75 1.02 6.51
C GLY A 283 -5.65 1.23 7.73
N ILE A 284 -6.77 0.54 7.74
CA ILE A 284 -7.72 0.52 8.85
C ILE A 284 -8.10 -0.91 9.19
N SER A 285 -8.50 -1.15 10.44
CA SER A 285 -9.04 -2.43 10.86
C SER A 285 -10.49 -2.62 10.39
N LEU A 286 -10.95 -3.87 10.36
CA LEU A 286 -12.35 -4.17 10.05
C LEU A 286 -13.31 -3.50 11.04
N ALA A 287 -12.94 -3.41 12.32
CA ALA A 287 -13.72 -2.69 13.32
C ALA A 287 -13.89 -1.20 12.96
N GLN A 288 -12.79 -0.54 12.56
CA GLN A 288 -12.83 0.87 12.11
C GLN A 288 -13.62 1.03 10.81
N ALA A 289 -13.50 0.08 9.88
CA ALA A 289 -14.25 0.11 8.64
C ALA A 289 -15.76 -0.01 8.88
N LEU A 290 -16.17 -0.94 9.75
CA LEU A 290 -17.58 -1.05 10.17
C LEU A 290 -18.08 0.22 10.85
N ALA A 291 -17.28 0.83 11.72
CA ALA A 291 -17.66 2.09 12.37
C ALA A 291 -17.83 3.23 11.36
N ARG A 292 -16.92 3.36 10.37
CA ARG A 292 -17.04 4.36 9.28
C ARG A 292 -18.26 4.13 8.40
N ALA A 293 -18.65 2.86 8.22
CA ALA A 293 -19.87 2.46 7.50
C ALA A 293 -21.16 2.72 8.30
N GLY A 294 -21.07 3.32 9.50
CA GLY A 294 -22.22 3.58 10.36
C GLY A 294 -22.69 2.35 11.15
N GLY A 295 -21.84 1.33 11.29
CA GLY A 295 -22.13 0.10 12.03
C GLY A 295 -23.10 -0.84 11.32
N LEU A 296 -23.50 -1.87 12.05
CA LEU A 296 -24.56 -2.80 11.62
C LEU A 296 -25.93 -2.19 11.92
N GLN A 297 -26.87 -2.31 11.00
CA GLN A 297 -28.26 -1.90 11.26
C GLN A 297 -28.98 -2.98 12.06
N ASP A 298 -29.24 -2.75 13.35
CA ASP A 298 -29.85 -3.70 14.27
C ASP A 298 -31.17 -4.34 13.75
N ILE A 299 -31.97 -3.56 13.03
CA ILE A 299 -33.26 -4.02 12.51
C ILE A 299 -33.11 -5.05 11.40
N ARG A 300 -32.01 -5.01 10.61
CA ARG A 300 -31.90 -5.84 9.41
C ARG A 300 -30.59 -6.60 9.25
N ALA A 301 -29.55 -6.29 10.01
CA ALA A 301 -28.24 -6.95 9.84
C ALA A 301 -28.20 -8.35 10.48
N ASP A 302 -27.57 -9.30 9.80
CA ASP A 302 -27.13 -10.56 10.44
C ASP A 302 -25.69 -10.40 10.93
N ALA A 303 -25.50 -10.22 12.22
CA ALA A 303 -24.18 -10.09 12.83
C ALA A 303 -23.28 -11.32 12.62
N ARG A 304 -23.81 -12.47 12.17
CA ARG A 304 -23.05 -13.68 11.80
C ARG A 304 -22.54 -13.65 10.38
N ALA A 305 -22.97 -12.69 9.57
CA ALA A 305 -22.83 -12.67 8.12
C ALA A 305 -22.18 -11.37 7.64
N ILE A 306 -21.02 -11.06 8.20
CA ILE A 306 -20.16 -9.99 7.74
C ILE A 306 -19.11 -10.60 6.82
N PHE A 307 -19.05 -10.13 5.59
CA PHE A 307 -18.18 -10.67 4.55
C PHE A 307 -17.23 -9.59 4.02
N VAL A 308 -15.97 -9.97 3.81
CA VAL A 308 -15.00 -9.14 3.09
C VAL A 308 -14.57 -9.91 1.85
N PHE A 309 -14.93 -9.39 0.68
CA PHE A 309 -14.53 -9.93 -0.62
C PHE A 309 -13.21 -9.30 -1.02
N ARG A 310 -12.22 -10.14 -1.29
CA ARG A 310 -10.85 -9.70 -1.58
C ARG A 310 -10.19 -10.61 -2.59
N PHE A 311 -9.37 -10.02 -3.45
CA PHE A 311 -8.40 -10.75 -4.24
C PHE A 311 -7.09 -10.86 -3.45
N GLU A 312 -6.82 -12.05 -2.91
CA GLU A 312 -5.63 -12.29 -2.08
C GLU A 312 -4.49 -12.87 -2.89
N VAL A 313 -3.25 -12.55 -2.52
CA VAL A 313 -2.08 -13.17 -3.13
C VAL A 313 -2.00 -14.65 -2.71
N ARG A 314 -1.79 -15.55 -3.67
CA ARG A 314 -1.75 -16.99 -3.45
C ARG A 314 -0.86 -17.42 -2.29
N ASP A 315 0.34 -16.84 -2.20
CA ASP A 315 1.37 -17.24 -1.24
C ASP A 315 0.95 -17.05 0.23
N VAL A 316 0.05 -16.10 0.49
CA VAL A 316 -0.51 -15.84 1.83
C VAL A 316 -1.33 -17.02 2.35
N LEU A 317 -1.98 -17.74 1.44
CA LEU A 317 -2.97 -18.77 1.75
C LEU A 317 -2.48 -20.20 1.42
N GLU A 318 -1.25 -20.35 0.94
CA GLU A 318 -0.75 -21.64 0.42
C GLU A 318 -0.89 -22.78 1.45
N LYS A 319 -0.71 -22.49 2.75
CA LYS A 319 -0.93 -23.45 3.84
C LYS A 319 -2.40 -23.74 4.14
N THR A 320 -3.32 -22.88 3.73
CA THR A 320 -4.77 -23.01 3.95
C THR A 320 -5.46 -23.62 2.73
N LEU A 321 -4.84 -23.53 1.55
CA LEU A 321 -5.37 -24.04 0.30
C LEU A 321 -4.83 -25.45 0.02
N LYS A 322 -5.72 -26.43 0.01
CA LYS A 322 -5.37 -27.84 -0.36
C LYS A 322 -4.97 -28.02 -1.83
N THR A 323 -5.24 -27.04 -2.69
CA THR A 323 -4.93 -27.03 -4.12
C THR A 323 -4.15 -25.78 -4.47
N LYS A 324 -3.10 -25.89 -5.30
CA LYS A 324 -2.29 -24.78 -5.81
C LYS A 324 -3.01 -24.12 -6.98
N PRO A 325 -3.66 -22.95 -6.82
CA PRO A 325 -4.22 -22.23 -7.96
C PRO A 325 -3.10 -21.77 -8.89
N GLN A 326 -3.35 -21.76 -10.21
CA GLN A 326 -2.36 -21.25 -11.18
C GLN A 326 -2.29 -19.70 -11.18
N ALA A 327 -3.36 -19.03 -10.77
CA ALA A 327 -3.43 -17.58 -10.76
C ALA A 327 -2.65 -16.96 -9.59
N ARG A 328 -2.01 -15.82 -9.82
CA ARG A 328 -1.29 -15.03 -8.81
C ARG A 328 -2.23 -14.47 -7.73
N TYR A 329 -3.45 -14.10 -8.11
CA TYR A 329 -4.48 -13.60 -7.22
C TYR A 329 -5.66 -14.56 -7.19
N VAL A 330 -6.19 -14.84 -6.00
CA VAL A 330 -7.29 -15.75 -5.75
C VAL A 330 -8.43 -14.99 -5.07
N PRO A 331 -9.67 -15.09 -5.57
CA PRO A 331 -10.82 -14.48 -4.90
C PRO A 331 -11.14 -15.23 -3.61
N ILE A 332 -11.18 -14.51 -2.51
CA ILE A 332 -11.46 -15.01 -1.15
C ILE A 332 -12.60 -14.20 -0.55
N ILE A 333 -13.48 -14.89 0.14
CA ILE A 333 -14.52 -14.28 0.97
C ILE A 333 -14.15 -14.56 2.44
N TYR A 334 -13.78 -13.54 3.16
CA TYR A 334 -13.57 -13.63 4.61
C TYR A 334 -14.89 -13.42 5.33
N GLN A 335 -15.27 -14.35 6.20
CA GLN A 335 -16.48 -14.25 7.02
C GLN A 335 -16.10 -13.97 8.46
N VAL A 336 -16.82 -13.01 9.07
CA VAL A 336 -16.71 -12.68 10.50
C VAL A 336 -18.09 -12.82 11.17
N ASN A 337 -18.12 -13.39 12.37
CA ASN A 337 -19.31 -13.57 13.20
C ASN A 337 -19.20 -12.68 14.45
N LEU A 338 -19.87 -11.53 14.48
CA LEU A 338 -19.87 -10.63 15.65
C LEU A 338 -20.87 -10.99 16.75
N ARG A 339 -21.59 -12.12 16.64
CA ARG A 339 -22.35 -12.65 17.78
C ARG A 339 -21.45 -13.23 18.87
N ASP A 340 -20.23 -13.64 18.49
CA ASP A 340 -19.21 -14.06 19.42
C ASP A 340 -18.37 -12.84 19.86
N PRO A 341 -18.38 -12.47 21.14
CA PRO A 341 -17.63 -11.32 21.64
C PRO A 341 -16.12 -11.40 21.38
N SER A 342 -15.55 -12.61 21.31
CA SER A 342 -14.12 -12.80 21.02
C SER A 342 -13.72 -12.26 19.63
N ASN A 343 -14.65 -12.29 18.70
CA ASN A 343 -14.42 -11.82 17.33
C ASN A 343 -14.28 -10.29 17.23
N PHE A 344 -14.71 -9.52 18.23
CA PHE A 344 -14.42 -8.07 18.25
C PHE A 344 -12.92 -7.80 18.36
N PHE A 345 -12.16 -8.59 19.10
CA PHE A 345 -10.70 -8.48 19.13
C PHE A 345 -10.07 -8.89 17.80
N ILE A 346 -10.64 -9.90 17.15
CA ILE A 346 -10.18 -10.33 15.80
C ILE A 346 -10.42 -9.22 14.76
N THR A 347 -11.56 -8.52 14.85
CA THR A 347 -11.83 -7.41 13.90
C THR A 347 -10.88 -6.22 14.06
N GLN A 348 -10.28 -6.04 15.22
CA GLN A 348 -9.24 -5.03 15.44
C GLN A 348 -7.91 -5.42 14.76
N GLN A 349 -7.64 -6.71 14.64
CA GLN A 349 -6.42 -7.25 14.05
C GLN A 349 -6.55 -7.49 12.53
N PHE A 350 -7.78 -7.74 12.04
CA PHE A 350 -8.03 -7.94 10.63
C PHE A 350 -8.08 -6.60 9.90
N MET A 351 -7.09 -6.36 9.04
CA MET A 351 -6.97 -5.10 8.31
C MET A 351 -7.71 -5.16 6.98
N ILE A 352 -8.37 -4.06 6.64
CA ILE A 352 -8.98 -3.83 5.33
C ILE A 352 -7.88 -3.44 4.32
N ASN A 353 -7.98 -3.98 3.12
CA ASN A 353 -7.11 -3.66 2.00
C ASN A 353 -7.81 -2.73 1.00
N ASN A 354 -7.01 -2.09 0.16
CA ASN A 354 -7.56 -1.29 -0.94
C ASN A 354 -8.39 -2.15 -1.89
N ASN A 355 -9.54 -1.64 -2.32
CA ASN A 355 -10.53 -2.29 -3.17
C ASN A 355 -11.26 -3.50 -2.52
N ASP A 356 -11.21 -3.65 -1.20
CA ASP A 356 -12.07 -4.62 -0.52
C ASP A 356 -13.54 -4.24 -0.67
N VAL A 357 -14.41 -5.26 -0.75
CA VAL A 357 -15.85 -5.05 -0.64
C VAL A 357 -16.32 -5.64 0.69
N LEU A 358 -16.76 -4.77 1.59
CA LEU A 358 -17.37 -5.13 2.87
C LEU A 358 -18.88 -5.28 2.66
N TYR A 359 -19.38 -6.47 2.85
CA TYR A 359 -20.80 -6.76 2.70
C TYR A 359 -21.39 -7.31 4.00
N VAL A 360 -22.45 -6.69 4.47
CA VAL A 360 -23.23 -7.17 5.61
C VAL A 360 -24.56 -7.70 5.12
N SER A 361 -24.79 -9.00 5.33
CA SER A 361 -26.03 -9.66 4.90
C SER A 361 -27.22 -9.25 5.75
N ASN A 362 -28.40 -9.24 5.13
CA ASN A 362 -29.66 -9.09 5.88
C ASN A 362 -29.93 -10.35 6.71
N ALA A 363 -30.55 -10.16 7.86
CA ALA A 363 -31.03 -11.25 8.69
C ALA A 363 -32.23 -11.95 8.01
N PRO A 364 -32.36 -13.29 8.10
CA PRO A 364 -33.48 -14.02 7.50
C PRO A 364 -34.87 -13.53 7.94
N ALA A 365 -34.98 -13.05 9.17
CA ALA A 365 -36.23 -12.48 9.69
C ALA A 365 -36.72 -11.24 8.92
N VAL A 366 -35.82 -10.46 8.33
CA VAL A 366 -36.17 -9.26 7.53
C VAL A 366 -36.85 -9.64 6.23
N ASP A 367 -36.41 -10.72 5.61
CA ASP A 367 -37.02 -11.20 4.38
C ASP A 367 -38.43 -11.75 4.67
N LEU A 368 -38.61 -12.43 5.83
CA LEU A 368 -39.91 -12.84 6.30
C LEU A 368 -40.82 -11.63 6.57
N GLN A 369 -40.31 -10.58 7.22
CA GLN A 369 -41.10 -9.36 7.49
C GLN A 369 -41.52 -8.66 6.20
N LYS A 370 -40.65 -8.61 5.17
CA LYS A 370 -41.00 -8.08 3.84
C LYS A 370 -42.18 -8.87 3.24
N LEU A 371 -42.09 -10.20 3.30
CA LEU A 371 -43.17 -11.07 2.81
C LEU A 371 -44.47 -10.81 3.56
N LEU A 372 -44.43 -10.75 4.89
CA LEU A 372 -45.61 -10.42 5.71
C LEU A 372 -46.21 -9.05 5.37
N ASN A 373 -45.37 -8.03 5.20
CA ASN A 373 -45.82 -6.71 4.82
C ASN A 373 -46.49 -6.70 3.44
N ILE A 374 -45.95 -7.44 2.46
CA ILE A 374 -46.57 -7.60 1.14
C ILE A 374 -47.93 -8.30 1.27
N MET A 375 -48.04 -9.37 2.05
CA MET A 375 -49.30 -10.07 2.28
C MET A 375 -50.30 -9.18 2.98
N VAL A 376 -49.93 -8.45 4.03
CA VAL A 376 -50.79 -7.51 4.74
C VAL A 376 -51.26 -6.40 3.79
N SER A 377 -50.37 -5.82 2.99
CA SER A 377 -50.72 -4.77 2.03
C SER A 377 -51.67 -5.25 0.93
N ALA A 378 -51.60 -6.52 0.55
CA ALA A 378 -52.52 -7.11 -0.44
C ALA A 378 -53.88 -7.50 0.17
N VAL A 379 -53.92 -7.90 1.44
CA VAL A 379 -55.17 -8.35 2.11
C VAL A 379 -55.95 -7.16 2.71
N TYR A 380 -55.26 -6.13 3.19
CA TYR A 380 -55.90 -4.99 3.87
C TYR A 380 -56.99 -4.28 3.04
N PRO A 381 -56.83 -4.02 1.72
CA PRO A 381 -57.88 -3.43 0.91
C PRO A 381 -59.13 -4.31 0.78
N VAL A 382 -58.92 -5.66 0.70
CA VAL A 382 -60.02 -6.61 0.54
C VAL A 382 -60.87 -6.71 1.80
N VAL A 383 -60.28 -6.65 2.98
CA VAL A 383 -60.99 -6.69 4.25
C VAL A 383 -61.81 -5.40 4.47
N ASN A 384 -61.26 -4.24 4.11
CA ASN A 384 -61.98 -2.96 4.22
C ASN A 384 -63.15 -2.87 3.24
N ILE A 385 -63.07 -3.38 2.02
CA ILE A 385 -64.15 -3.43 1.08
C ILE A 385 -65.26 -4.38 1.59
N GLY A 386 -64.89 -5.50 2.19
CA GLY A 386 -65.83 -6.45 2.82
C GLY A 386 -66.58 -5.85 4.03
N ALA A 387 -65.91 -5.03 4.84
CA ALA A 387 -66.54 -4.36 5.99
C ALA A 387 -67.51 -3.27 5.58
N MET A 388 -67.20 -2.50 4.51
CA MET A 388 -68.10 -1.46 4.00
C MET A 388 -69.35 -1.98 3.30
N THR A 389 -69.40 -3.25 2.86
CA THR A 389 -70.57 -3.89 2.26
C THR A 389 -71.49 -4.53 3.29
N ILE A 390 -71.06 -4.78 4.53
CA ILE A 390 -71.90 -5.36 5.59
C ILE A 390 -72.76 -4.31 6.33
N ASP A 391 -72.32 -3.05 6.35
CA ASP A 391 -73.10 -1.94 7.00
C ASP A 391 -74.21 -1.34 6.10
N ARG A 392 -74.44 -1.93 4.93
CA ARG A 392 -75.47 -1.46 3.99
C ARG A 392 -76.56 -2.47 3.66
N ILE A 393 -76.80 -3.50 4.53
CA ILE A 393 -77.99 -4.40 4.40
C ILE A 393 -78.78 -4.39 5.66
#